data_e7874cc8123421eb6d03e35b5a1f6376
#
_entry.id   e7874cc8123421eb6d03e35b5a1f6376
#
_cell.length_a   1.000
_cell.length_b   1.000
_cell.length_c   1.000
_cell.angle_alpha   90.00
_cell.angle_beta   90.00
_cell.angle_gamma   90.00
#
_symmetry.space_group_name_H-M   'P 1'
#
loop_
_entity.id
_entity.type
_entity.pdbx_description
1 polymer ?
#
loop_
_entity_poly.entity_id
_entity_poly.type
_entity_poly.pdbx_seq_one_letter_code
_entity_poly.pdbx_strand_id
1 'polypeptide(L)'
;MKHDFNFCPNCAAPLQLLSQIEDGGAKTRLRCAGCDWTHWNNPTPVLAAVIELADREGQLLLARNAAWPGKFFGLITGFMEAGETPQEGIAREVAEETSLSVDSLSLIGVYDFQRMNQVIIAYHAVARGEIVLSPELVEYRTVAPEAVRCWRAGTGYALADWLTSRGHTPQWLELPPRPDMATT
;
A
#
# COMPACT_ATOMS: atom_id res chain seq x y z
N MET A 1 21.43 0.42 8.72
CA MET A 1 20.43 0.28 7.64
C MET A 1 21.03 -0.64 6.58
N LYS A 2 20.32 -1.72 6.21
CA LYS A 2 20.75 -2.60 5.12
C LYS A 2 20.39 -1.87 3.81
N HIS A 3 21.38 -1.53 3.01
CA HIS A 3 21.15 -0.93 1.70
C HIS A 3 20.90 -2.05 0.70
N ASP A 4 19.84 -1.93 -0.10
CA ASP A 4 19.45 -2.96 -1.08
C ASP A 4 20.38 -2.98 -2.31
N PHE A 5 21.26 -1.97 -2.44
CA PHE A 5 22.19 -1.83 -3.56
C PHE A 5 23.64 -1.83 -3.09
N ASN A 6 24.44 -2.75 -3.67
CA ASN A 6 25.90 -2.78 -3.50
C ASN A 6 26.61 -2.19 -4.72
N PHE A 7 25.97 -2.26 -5.90
CA PHE A 7 26.52 -1.82 -7.17
C PHE A 7 25.59 -0.85 -7.86
N CYS A 8 26.16 0.05 -8.63
CA CYS A 8 25.42 1.04 -9.42
C CYS A 8 24.64 0.35 -10.54
N PRO A 9 23.32 0.57 -10.63
CA PRO A 9 22.51 -0.02 -11.70
C PRO A 9 22.83 0.55 -13.09
N ASN A 10 23.54 1.68 -13.15
CA ASN A 10 23.86 2.35 -14.39
C ASN A 10 25.24 1.90 -14.97
N CYS A 11 26.23 1.66 -14.13
CA CYS A 11 27.60 1.34 -14.61
C CYS A 11 28.27 0.17 -13.86
N ALA A 12 27.55 -0.51 -12.97
CA ALA A 12 28.03 -1.65 -12.17
C ALA A 12 29.21 -1.36 -11.23
N ALA A 13 29.65 -0.10 -11.07
CA ALA A 13 30.68 0.24 -10.10
C ALA A 13 30.12 0.12 -8.65
N PRO A 14 30.98 -0.18 -7.65
CA PRO A 14 30.57 -0.23 -6.26
C PRO A 14 29.98 1.11 -5.79
N LEU A 15 28.90 1.04 -5.04
CA LEU A 15 28.28 2.21 -4.43
C LEU A 15 28.89 2.53 -3.06
N GLN A 16 28.95 3.80 -2.71
CA GLN A 16 29.51 4.30 -1.46
C GLN A 16 28.57 5.29 -0.78
N LEU A 17 28.56 5.30 0.55
CA LEU A 17 27.90 6.36 1.32
C LEU A 17 28.77 7.62 1.28
N LEU A 18 28.32 8.61 0.53
CA LEU A 18 29.03 9.88 0.37
C LEU A 18 28.13 11.02 0.85
N SER A 19 28.73 11.94 1.63
CA SER A 19 28.08 13.17 2.06
C SER A 19 28.37 14.29 1.08
N GLN A 20 27.32 14.95 0.59
CA GLN A 20 27.41 16.11 -0.29
C GLN A 20 26.46 17.19 0.18
N ILE A 21 26.76 18.45 -0.18
CA ILE A 21 25.86 19.57 0.07
C ILE A 21 24.76 19.54 -0.98
N GLU A 22 23.51 19.45 -0.49
CA GLU A 22 22.28 19.53 -1.26
C GLU A 22 21.41 20.67 -0.73
N ASP A 23 20.25 20.91 -1.36
CA ASP A 23 19.27 21.85 -0.81
C ASP A 23 18.88 21.43 0.61
N GLY A 24 19.03 22.34 1.56
CA GLY A 24 18.79 22.08 2.98
C GLY A 24 19.97 21.48 3.75
N GLY A 25 21.21 21.46 3.18
CA GLY A 25 22.44 21.12 3.88
C GLY A 25 23.09 19.81 3.46
N ALA A 26 24.02 19.31 4.29
CA ALA A 26 24.74 18.08 4.00
C ALA A 26 23.82 16.84 4.08
N LYS A 27 23.81 16.03 3.03
CA LYS A 27 23.06 14.77 2.92
C LYS A 27 24.01 13.62 2.61
N THR A 28 23.92 12.56 3.41
CA THR A 28 24.64 11.31 3.14
C THR A 28 23.73 10.36 2.38
N ARG A 29 24.15 9.99 1.17
CA ARG A 29 23.41 9.09 0.30
C ARG A 29 24.34 8.03 -0.29
N LEU A 30 23.74 6.93 -0.73
CA LEU A 30 24.43 5.92 -1.51
C LEU A 30 24.65 6.45 -2.94
N ARG A 31 25.92 6.64 -3.34
CA ARG A 31 26.30 7.26 -4.61
C ARG A 31 27.34 6.45 -5.36
N CYS A 32 27.34 6.63 -6.67
CA CYS A 32 28.34 6.05 -7.56
C CYS A 32 29.44 7.07 -7.83
N ALA A 33 30.69 6.70 -7.56
CA ALA A 33 31.83 7.55 -7.89
C ALA A 33 32.18 7.55 -9.40
N GLY A 34 31.68 6.57 -10.16
CA GLY A 34 32.02 6.40 -11.59
C GLY A 34 31.06 7.10 -12.56
N CYS A 35 29.80 7.38 -12.19
CA CYS A 35 28.80 7.98 -13.09
C CYS A 35 27.81 8.91 -12.40
N ASP A 36 28.11 9.38 -11.21
CA ASP A 36 27.29 10.31 -10.41
C ASP A 36 25.86 9.84 -10.08
N TRP A 37 25.52 8.57 -10.34
CA TRP A 37 24.22 8.02 -9.96
C TRP A 37 24.02 8.07 -8.45
N THR A 38 22.84 8.51 -8.03
CA THR A 38 22.47 8.66 -6.62
C THR A 38 21.24 7.84 -6.31
N HIS A 39 21.30 7.03 -5.26
CA HIS A 39 20.11 6.40 -4.69
C HIS A 39 19.38 7.40 -3.78
N TRP A 40 18.27 7.91 -4.27
CA TRP A 40 17.48 8.92 -3.57
C TRP A 40 16.71 8.36 -2.38
N ASN A 41 16.47 7.04 -2.39
CA ASN A 41 15.68 6.33 -1.37
C ASN A 41 14.28 6.94 -1.17
N ASN A 42 13.64 7.35 -2.27
CA ASN A 42 12.28 7.87 -2.24
C ASN A 42 11.30 6.76 -1.85
N PRO A 43 10.21 7.09 -1.13
CA PRO A 43 9.16 6.13 -0.84
C PRO A 43 8.57 5.55 -2.13
N THR A 44 8.30 4.25 -2.12
CA THR A 44 7.61 3.60 -3.23
C THR A 44 6.12 3.90 -3.15
N PRO A 45 5.46 4.39 -4.24
CA PRO A 45 4.03 4.57 -4.26
C PRO A 45 3.30 3.22 -4.30
N VAL A 46 2.35 3.06 -3.38
CA VAL A 46 1.44 1.91 -3.27
C VAL A 46 0.01 2.42 -3.38
N LEU A 47 -0.78 1.77 -4.21
CA LEU A 47 -2.19 2.07 -4.38
C LEU A 47 -3.01 1.19 -3.45
N ALA A 48 -4.12 1.70 -2.91
CA ALA A 48 -5.02 0.94 -2.05
C ALA A 48 -6.48 1.25 -2.39
N ALA A 49 -7.36 0.25 -2.35
CA ALA A 49 -8.78 0.40 -2.59
C ALA A 49 -9.63 -0.03 -1.39
N VAL A 50 -10.46 0.88 -0.88
CA VAL A 50 -11.67 0.54 -0.14
C VAL A 50 -12.73 0.22 -1.18
N ILE A 51 -13.00 -1.06 -1.41
CA ILE A 51 -13.94 -1.53 -2.43
C ILE A 51 -15.32 -1.68 -1.82
N GLU A 52 -16.27 -0.86 -2.29
CA GLU A 52 -17.69 -0.94 -2.01
C GLU A 52 -18.38 -1.70 -3.14
N LEU A 53 -19.05 -2.80 -2.81
CA LEU A 53 -19.71 -3.68 -3.78
C LEU A 53 -21.12 -3.17 -4.07
N ALA A 54 -21.33 -2.56 -5.25
CA ALA A 54 -22.59 -1.95 -5.66
C ALA A 54 -23.74 -2.96 -5.80
N ASP A 55 -23.41 -4.20 -6.15
CA ASP A 55 -24.36 -5.31 -6.32
C ASP A 55 -24.56 -6.16 -5.06
N ARG A 56 -23.98 -5.75 -3.91
CA ARG A 56 -24.04 -6.42 -2.61
C ARG A 56 -24.33 -5.46 -1.47
N GLU A 57 -25.31 -4.61 -1.63
CA GLU A 57 -25.81 -3.69 -0.59
C GLU A 57 -24.71 -2.78 0.02
N GLY A 58 -23.68 -2.44 -0.75
CA GLY A 58 -22.58 -1.59 -0.29
C GLY A 58 -21.61 -2.26 0.69
N GLN A 59 -21.59 -3.60 0.72
CA GLN A 59 -20.59 -4.32 1.51
C GLN A 59 -19.19 -4.04 1.03
N LEU A 60 -18.24 -4.02 1.96
CA LEU A 60 -16.81 -3.81 1.68
C LEU A 60 -16.12 -5.15 1.44
N LEU A 61 -15.29 -5.19 0.41
CA LEU A 61 -14.42 -6.33 0.13
C LEU A 61 -13.12 -6.21 0.92
N LEU A 62 -12.80 -7.24 1.68
CA LEU A 62 -11.49 -7.47 2.28
C LEU A 62 -10.93 -8.79 1.79
N ALA A 63 -9.63 -8.84 1.52
CA ALA A 63 -8.98 -10.04 1.05
C ALA A 63 -7.74 -10.40 1.89
N ARG A 64 -7.35 -11.66 1.84
CA ARG A 64 -6.16 -12.18 2.50
C ARG A 64 -5.12 -12.57 1.46
N ASN A 65 -3.98 -11.90 1.51
CA ASN A 65 -2.85 -12.22 0.63
C ASN A 65 -2.16 -13.51 1.11
N ALA A 66 -1.75 -14.36 0.16
CA ALA A 66 -1.07 -15.62 0.43
C ALA A 66 0.25 -15.45 1.18
N ALA A 67 0.95 -14.34 0.98
CA ALA A 67 2.23 -14.04 1.62
C ALA A 67 2.09 -13.52 3.07
N TRP A 68 0.87 -13.17 3.51
CA TRP A 68 0.69 -12.64 4.87
C TRP A 68 0.58 -13.76 5.90
N PRO A 69 1.31 -13.65 7.01
CA PRO A 69 1.19 -14.61 8.09
C PRO A 69 -0.18 -14.48 8.78
N GLY A 70 -0.78 -15.63 9.12
CA GLY A 70 -2.02 -15.67 9.88
C GLY A 70 -3.29 -15.43 9.03
N LYS A 71 -4.37 -15.02 9.71
CA LYS A 71 -5.70 -14.81 9.11
C LYS A 71 -6.08 -13.32 9.03
N PHE A 72 -5.15 -12.48 8.64
CA PHE A 72 -5.40 -11.05 8.47
C PHE A 72 -6.04 -10.79 7.10
N PHE A 73 -7.12 -10.00 7.10
CA PHE A 73 -7.79 -9.49 5.92
C PHE A 73 -7.53 -7.99 5.79
N GLY A 74 -7.11 -7.55 4.64
CA GLY A 74 -6.81 -6.16 4.33
C GLY A 74 -7.53 -5.64 3.10
N LEU A 75 -7.25 -4.41 2.75
CA LEU A 75 -7.68 -3.82 1.48
C LEU A 75 -6.88 -4.43 0.33
N ILE A 76 -7.44 -4.32 -0.89
CA ILE A 76 -6.70 -4.58 -2.12
C ILE A 76 -5.63 -3.51 -2.28
N THR A 77 -4.41 -3.93 -2.59
CA THR A 77 -3.26 -3.03 -2.74
C THR A 77 -2.30 -3.53 -3.80
N GLY A 78 -1.72 -2.62 -4.56
CA GLY A 78 -0.67 -2.94 -5.51
C GLY A 78 0.33 -1.80 -5.69
N PHE A 79 1.42 -2.08 -6.37
CA PHE A 79 2.39 -1.06 -6.71
C PHE A 79 1.92 -0.25 -7.91
N MET A 80 2.12 1.06 -7.83
CA MET A 80 1.93 1.91 -8.99
C MET A 80 3.02 1.62 -10.02
N GLU A 81 2.62 1.38 -11.27
CA GLU A 81 3.54 1.10 -12.37
C GLU A 81 3.96 2.36 -13.14
N ALA A 82 5.07 2.25 -13.86
CA ALA A 82 5.54 3.35 -14.69
C ALA A 82 4.60 3.61 -15.87
N GLY A 83 4.20 4.87 -16.05
CA GLY A 83 3.36 5.29 -17.17
C GLY A 83 1.86 5.26 -16.91
N GLU A 84 1.41 4.84 -15.73
CA GLU A 84 -0.01 4.90 -15.34
C GLU A 84 -0.27 6.05 -14.36
N THR A 85 -1.49 6.54 -14.33
CA THR A 85 -1.99 7.41 -13.26
C THR A 85 -2.39 6.57 -12.05
N PRO A 86 -2.44 7.14 -10.82
CA PRO A 86 -2.89 6.39 -9.65
C PRO A 86 -4.30 5.79 -9.79
N GLN A 87 -5.19 6.45 -10.54
CA GLN A 87 -6.54 5.95 -10.82
C GLN A 87 -6.53 4.73 -11.75
N GLU A 88 -5.73 4.79 -12.82
CA GLU A 88 -5.57 3.65 -13.73
C GLU A 88 -4.96 2.46 -13.00
N GLY A 89 -3.92 2.69 -12.21
CA GLY A 89 -3.26 1.62 -11.45
C GLY A 89 -4.18 0.95 -10.44
N ILE A 90 -4.95 1.71 -9.64
CA ILE A 90 -5.85 1.07 -8.66
C ILE A 90 -7.02 0.35 -9.35
N ALA A 91 -7.52 0.85 -10.48
CA ALA A 91 -8.55 0.14 -11.25
C ALA A 91 -8.00 -1.19 -11.82
N ARG A 92 -6.75 -1.19 -12.30
CA ARG A 92 -6.04 -2.38 -12.76
C ARG A 92 -5.89 -3.40 -11.62
N GLU A 93 -5.37 -2.99 -10.47
CA GLU A 93 -5.18 -3.88 -9.30
C GLU A 93 -6.51 -4.51 -8.84
N VAL A 94 -7.59 -3.71 -8.77
CA VAL A 94 -8.92 -4.25 -8.43
C VAL A 94 -9.36 -5.30 -9.44
N ALA A 95 -9.19 -5.04 -10.73
CA ALA A 95 -9.57 -5.98 -11.79
C ALA A 95 -8.69 -7.24 -11.79
N GLU A 96 -7.38 -7.10 -11.64
CA GLU A 96 -6.41 -8.20 -11.65
C GLU A 96 -6.57 -9.12 -10.42
N GLU A 97 -6.72 -8.53 -9.23
CA GLU A 97 -6.79 -9.30 -7.99
C GLU A 97 -8.17 -9.89 -7.70
N THR A 98 -9.25 -9.28 -8.22
CA THR A 98 -10.62 -9.65 -7.84
C THR A 98 -11.56 -9.93 -9.00
N SER A 99 -11.18 -9.65 -10.24
CA SER A 99 -12.01 -9.69 -11.46
C SER A 99 -13.22 -8.74 -11.43
N LEU A 100 -13.29 -7.81 -10.48
CA LEU A 100 -14.36 -6.83 -10.40
C LEU A 100 -14.18 -5.71 -11.43
N SER A 101 -15.31 -5.17 -11.92
CA SER A 101 -15.34 -3.96 -12.73
C SER A 101 -15.55 -2.75 -11.84
N VAL A 102 -14.68 -1.75 -11.97
CA VAL A 102 -14.76 -0.49 -11.22
C VAL A 102 -15.67 0.48 -11.94
N ASP A 103 -16.72 0.93 -11.27
CA ASP A 103 -17.68 1.92 -11.80
C ASP A 103 -17.24 3.36 -11.54
N SER A 104 -16.67 3.60 -10.36
CA SER A 104 -16.18 4.93 -9.97
C SER A 104 -15.04 4.84 -8.96
N LEU A 105 -14.19 5.88 -8.97
CA LEU A 105 -13.08 6.06 -8.06
C LEU A 105 -13.13 7.46 -7.43
N SER A 106 -12.88 7.53 -6.15
CA SER A 106 -12.65 8.81 -5.46
C SER A 106 -11.47 8.69 -4.49
N LEU A 107 -10.60 9.70 -4.48
CA LEU A 107 -9.44 9.74 -3.59
C LEU A 107 -9.93 9.87 -2.14
N ILE A 108 -9.46 8.99 -1.25
CA ILE A 108 -9.64 9.09 0.19
C ILE A 108 -8.53 9.97 0.77
N GLY A 109 -7.28 9.64 0.48
CA GLY A 109 -6.13 10.36 0.98
C GLY A 109 -4.80 9.72 0.65
N VAL A 110 -3.75 10.35 1.17
CA VAL A 110 -2.37 9.88 1.06
C VAL A 110 -1.82 9.63 2.46
N TYR A 111 -1.23 8.46 2.67
CA TYR A 111 -0.79 7.99 3.98
C TYR A 111 0.65 7.54 3.93
N ASP A 112 1.39 7.80 5.01
CA ASP A 112 2.74 7.30 5.15
C ASP A 112 2.74 5.83 5.60
N PHE A 113 3.71 5.07 5.10
CA PHE A 113 4.02 3.74 5.60
C PHE A 113 5.53 3.58 5.70
N GLN A 114 6.12 4.37 6.59
CA GLN A 114 7.57 4.56 6.72
C GLN A 114 8.32 3.25 7.00
N ARG A 115 7.70 2.30 7.71
CA ARG A 115 8.30 1.00 8.00
C ARG A 115 8.71 0.24 6.73
N MET A 116 7.95 0.41 5.66
CA MET A 116 8.21 -0.20 4.35
C MET A 116 8.81 0.77 3.35
N ASN A 117 9.11 2.02 3.76
CA ASN A 117 9.50 3.10 2.86
C ASN A 117 8.50 3.26 1.70
N GLN A 118 7.22 3.36 2.04
CA GLN A 118 6.12 3.48 1.08
C GLN A 118 5.25 4.70 1.38
N VAL A 119 4.64 5.23 0.34
CA VAL A 119 3.52 6.17 0.40
C VAL A 119 2.28 5.48 -0.17
N ILE A 120 1.20 5.46 0.59
CA ILE A 120 -0.06 4.83 0.18
C ILE A 120 -0.99 5.90 -0.36
N ILE A 121 -1.46 5.72 -1.59
CA ILE A 121 -2.49 6.55 -2.22
C ILE A 121 -3.78 5.71 -2.21
N ALA A 122 -4.72 6.07 -1.34
CA ALA A 122 -5.91 5.28 -1.09
C ALA A 122 -7.14 5.86 -1.80
N TYR A 123 -7.87 4.99 -2.46
CA TYR A 123 -9.11 5.29 -3.17
C TYR A 123 -10.30 4.53 -2.57
N HIS A 124 -11.46 5.15 -2.61
CA HIS A 124 -12.74 4.47 -2.56
C HIS A 124 -13.11 4.04 -3.98
N ALA A 125 -13.35 2.77 -4.18
CA ALA A 125 -13.76 2.18 -5.44
C ALA A 125 -15.17 1.59 -5.30
N VAL A 126 -16.11 2.05 -6.10
CA VAL A 126 -17.40 1.37 -6.27
C VAL A 126 -17.22 0.36 -7.38
N ALA A 127 -17.46 -0.92 -7.08
CA ALA A 127 -17.23 -2.01 -8.02
C ALA A 127 -18.35 -3.05 -7.99
N ARG A 128 -18.45 -3.83 -9.07
CA ARG A 128 -19.45 -4.89 -9.22
C ARG A 128 -18.89 -6.09 -9.97
N GLY A 129 -19.58 -7.22 -9.88
CA GLY A 129 -19.30 -8.43 -10.64
C GLY A 129 -19.03 -9.65 -9.77
N GLU A 130 -18.70 -10.74 -10.41
CA GLU A 130 -18.30 -11.98 -9.73
C GLU A 130 -16.88 -11.83 -9.20
N ILE A 131 -16.68 -12.13 -7.91
CA ILE A 131 -15.36 -12.07 -7.29
C ILE A 131 -14.62 -13.37 -7.62
N VAL A 132 -13.58 -13.24 -8.45
CA VAL A 132 -12.63 -14.30 -8.77
C VAL A 132 -11.25 -13.82 -8.35
N LEU A 133 -10.68 -14.46 -7.33
CA LEU A 133 -9.40 -14.07 -6.77
C LEU A 133 -8.23 -14.48 -7.66
N SER A 134 -7.23 -13.61 -7.77
CA SER A 134 -5.94 -13.94 -8.35
C SER A 134 -5.18 -14.97 -7.48
N PRO A 135 -4.11 -15.61 -7.99
CA PRO A 135 -3.27 -16.51 -7.19
C PRO A 135 -2.60 -15.86 -5.97
N GLU A 136 -2.51 -14.54 -5.92
CA GLU A 136 -1.96 -13.80 -4.79
C GLU A 136 -2.89 -13.73 -3.59
N LEU A 137 -4.19 -13.91 -3.82
CA LEU A 137 -5.23 -13.87 -2.80
C LEU A 137 -5.79 -15.27 -2.56
N VAL A 138 -5.94 -15.65 -1.30
CA VAL A 138 -6.38 -17.00 -0.92
C VAL A 138 -7.78 -17.05 -0.32
N GLU A 139 -8.32 -15.91 0.11
CA GLU A 139 -9.64 -15.82 0.75
C GLU A 139 -10.12 -14.38 0.71
N TYR A 140 -11.44 -14.18 0.58
CA TYR A 140 -12.04 -12.87 0.74
C TYR A 140 -13.22 -12.91 1.71
N ARG A 141 -13.60 -11.74 2.18
CA ARG A 141 -14.81 -11.50 2.97
C ARG A 141 -15.52 -10.26 2.48
N THR A 142 -16.82 -10.30 2.52
CA THR A 142 -17.65 -9.10 2.38
C THR A 142 -18.18 -8.73 3.75
N VAL A 143 -18.05 -7.47 4.13
CA VAL A 143 -18.38 -7.00 5.47
C VAL A 143 -19.14 -5.68 5.35
N ALA A 144 -20.24 -5.56 6.09
CA ALA A 144 -20.96 -4.29 6.15
C ALA A 144 -20.07 -3.17 6.76
N PRO A 145 -20.19 -1.92 6.29
CA PRO A 145 -19.35 -0.81 6.78
C PRO A 145 -19.35 -0.64 8.30
N GLU A 146 -20.49 -0.86 8.96
CA GLU A 146 -20.63 -0.76 10.42
C GLU A 146 -19.98 -1.90 11.19
N ALA A 147 -19.70 -3.03 10.53
CA ALA A 147 -19.11 -4.22 11.14
C ALA A 147 -17.61 -4.37 10.85
N VAL A 148 -17.07 -3.62 9.88
CA VAL A 148 -15.66 -3.69 9.53
C VAL A 148 -14.79 -3.08 10.63
N ARG A 149 -13.61 -3.69 10.85
CA ARG A 149 -12.65 -3.20 11.83
C ARG A 149 -11.38 -2.70 11.14
N CYS A 150 -10.95 -1.50 11.54
CA CYS A 150 -9.71 -0.88 11.08
C CYS A 150 -8.49 -1.41 11.83
N TRP A 151 -7.32 -1.22 11.28
CA TRP A 151 -6.04 -1.56 11.92
C TRP A 151 -5.09 -0.36 11.95
N ARG A 152 -4.23 -0.29 12.98
CA ARG A 152 -3.35 0.86 13.22
C ARG A 152 -2.04 0.76 12.42
N ALA A 153 -2.13 0.59 11.10
CA ALA A 153 -0.99 0.58 10.21
C ALA A 153 -1.43 0.77 8.75
N GLY A 154 -0.66 1.50 7.97
CA GLY A 154 -0.82 1.61 6.52
C GLY A 154 -2.27 1.91 6.08
N THR A 155 -2.85 1.00 5.30
CA THR A 155 -4.19 1.15 4.71
C THR A 155 -5.35 1.16 5.71
N GLY A 156 -5.12 0.74 6.97
CA GLY A 156 -6.17 0.77 7.99
C GLY A 156 -6.62 2.17 8.37
N TYR A 157 -5.74 3.17 8.23
CA TYR A 157 -6.10 4.59 8.43
C TYR A 157 -6.99 5.10 7.29
N ALA A 158 -6.71 4.70 6.04
CA ALA A 158 -7.55 5.05 4.91
C ALA A 158 -8.98 4.49 5.06
N LEU A 159 -9.10 3.24 5.53
CA LEU A 159 -10.40 2.63 5.83
C LEU A 159 -11.13 3.42 6.93
N ALA A 160 -10.44 3.85 7.99
CA ALA A 160 -11.03 4.62 9.07
C ALA A 160 -11.53 6.00 8.60
N ASP A 161 -10.74 6.69 7.78
CA ASP A 161 -11.12 8.00 7.23
C ASP A 161 -12.33 7.88 6.29
N TRP A 162 -12.35 6.84 5.45
CA TRP A 162 -13.50 6.56 4.59
C TRP A 162 -14.78 6.28 5.41
N LEU A 163 -14.69 5.42 6.44
CA LEU A 163 -15.82 5.15 7.34
C LEU A 163 -16.32 6.41 8.01
N THR A 164 -15.42 7.26 8.51
CA THR A 164 -15.75 8.53 9.15
C THR A 164 -16.47 9.46 8.18
N SER A 165 -16.02 9.55 6.94
CA SER A 165 -16.65 10.37 5.89
C SER A 165 -18.07 9.92 5.55
N ARG A 166 -18.39 8.64 5.82
CA ARG A 166 -19.72 8.03 5.64
C ARG A 166 -20.58 8.07 6.90
N GLY A 167 -20.11 8.72 7.99
CA GLY A 167 -20.84 8.83 9.26
C GLY A 167 -20.73 7.61 10.17
N HIS A 168 -19.86 6.65 9.85
CA HIS A 168 -19.57 5.52 10.72
C HIS A 168 -18.48 5.86 11.74
N THR A 169 -18.54 5.27 12.93
CA THR A 169 -17.46 5.35 13.92
C THR A 169 -16.50 4.18 13.71
N PRO A 170 -15.23 4.43 13.33
CA PRO A 170 -14.26 3.36 13.10
C PRO A 170 -14.02 2.52 14.35
N GLN A 171 -14.16 1.21 14.23
CA GLN A 171 -13.79 0.25 15.26
C GLN A 171 -12.39 -0.28 14.94
N TRP A 172 -11.53 -0.40 15.96
CA TRP A 172 -10.14 -0.81 15.79
C TRP A 172 -9.92 -2.25 16.22
N LEU A 173 -9.12 -2.98 15.43
CA LEU A 173 -8.61 -4.28 15.85
C LEU A 173 -7.60 -4.06 16.99
N GLU A 174 -7.80 -4.77 18.09
CA GLU A 174 -6.77 -4.95 19.09
C GLU A 174 -5.76 -5.97 18.54
N LEU A 175 -4.66 -5.48 18.02
CA LEU A 175 -3.55 -6.36 17.66
C LEU A 175 -2.83 -6.77 18.96
N PRO A 176 -2.53 -8.06 19.16
CA PRO A 176 -1.72 -8.46 20.28
C PRO A 176 -0.38 -7.71 20.25
N PRO A 177 0.17 -7.32 21.41
CA PRO A 177 1.48 -6.70 21.46
C PRO A 177 2.46 -7.61 20.72
N ARG A 178 3.25 -7.03 19.80
CA ARG A 178 4.29 -7.81 19.11
C ARG A 178 5.25 -8.34 20.16
N PRO A 179 5.65 -9.62 20.08
CA PRO A 179 6.80 -10.05 20.83
C PRO A 179 7.94 -9.11 20.47
N ASP A 180 8.51 -8.46 21.49
CA ASP A 180 9.61 -7.52 21.36
C ASP A 180 10.67 -8.15 20.44
N MET A 181 11.00 -7.43 19.37
CA MET A 181 12.26 -7.67 18.69
C MET A 181 13.33 -7.25 19.72
N ALA A 182 13.74 -8.23 20.54
CA ALA A 182 14.85 -8.08 21.44
C ALA A 182 16.03 -7.50 20.64
N THR A 183 16.44 -6.33 21.06
CA THR A 183 17.68 -5.68 20.71
C THR A 183 18.82 -6.71 20.73
N THR A 184 19.35 -7.02 19.58
CA THR A 184 20.70 -7.60 19.40
C THR A 184 21.51 -6.66 18.53
#